data_91339a121a82fd830800c416fafd4879
#
_entry.id   91339a121a82fd830800c416fafd4879
#
_cell.length_a   1.000
_cell.length_b   1.000
_cell.length_c   1.000
_cell.angle_alpha   90.00
_cell.angle_beta   90.00
_cell.angle_gamma   90.00
#
_symmetry.space_group_name_H-M   'P 1'
#
loop_
_entity.id
_entity.type
_entity.pdbx_description
1 polymer ?
#
loop_
_entity_poly.entity_id
_entity_poly.type
_entity_poly.pdbx_seq_one_letter_code
_entity_poly.pdbx_strand_id
1 'polypeptide(L)'
;MSAHSRRASVASPTTFEWPAESAETTHFSVVDADRNAVALTTTLEDSYGSKIVVPGAGFLLNNEMGDFNAGPGLTDDSGLVGTAPNLAGPGKRMVSSMTPTIVTRDGRPLLVTGSPGGRTIPSTVLLTLLNVLDFGMNPQEAVDAPRFHHQWLPDAIHYERHGLSADTREALIAKGHKLREIGSQGVAQAILVNAKEGLLEGGCDRRAPRPA
;
A
#
# COMPACT_ATOMS: atom_id res chain seq x y z
N MET A 1 -19.93 24.21 -29.60
CA MET A 1 -18.97 23.11 -29.27
C MET A 1 -17.61 23.73 -29.08
N SER A 2 -17.21 23.84 -27.83
CA SER A 2 -16.07 24.64 -27.37
C SER A 2 -14.73 23.93 -27.62
N ALA A 3 -13.76 24.69 -28.10
CA ALA A 3 -12.41 24.27 -28.49
C ALA A 3 -11.47 23.92 -27.29
N HIS A 4 -11.97 23.26 -26.27
CA HIS A 4 -11.20 22.96 -25.06
C HIS A 4 -10.54 21.57 -25.02
N SER A 5 -10.65 20.78 -26.10
CA SER A 5 -10.11 19.41 -26.11
C SER A 5 -8.71 19.27 -26.74
N ARG A 6 -7.98 20.36 -27.00
CA ARG A 6 -6.66 20.29 -27.63
C ARG A 6 -5.54 20.92 -26.81
N ARG A 7 -5.47 20.61 -25.53
CA ARG A 7 -4.24 20.80 -24.74
C ARG A 7 -3.99 19.59 -23.86
N ALA A 8 -3.90 18.42 -24.44
CA ALA A 8 -2.96 17.46 -23.93
C ALA A 8 -1.58 17.92 -24.45
N SER A 9 -0.95 18.88 -23.80
CA SER A 9 0.49 18.99 -23.89
C SER A 9 1.02 17.66 -23.42
N VAL A 10 1.53 16.85 -24.34
CA VAL A 10 2.35 15.71 -23.99
C VAL A 10 3.55 16.33 -23.26
N ALA A 11 3.47 16.37 -21.92
CA ALA A 11 4.60 16.75 -21.11
C ALA A 11 5.73 15.81 -21.51
N SER A 12 6.90 16.38 -21.84
CA SER A 12 8.07 15.55 -22.09
C SER A 12 8.26 14.63 -20.89
N PRO A 13 8.49 13.32 -21.07
CA PRO A 13 8.73 12.39 -19.95
C PRO A 13 9.77 12.88 -18.95
N THR A 14 10.74 13.68 -19.42
CA THR A 14 11.81 14.26 -18.61
C THR A 14 11.38 15.43 -17.72
N THR A 15 10.15 15.95 -17.88
CA THR A 15 9.60 17.06 -17.10
C THR A 15 8.38 16.67 -16.26
N PHE A 16 7.98 15.40 -16.31
CA PHE A 16 6.88 14.91 -15.50
C PHE A 16 7.40 14.63 -14.08
N GLU A 17 7.05 15.49 -13.13
CA GLU A 17 7.22 15.19 -11.72
C GLU A 17 6.13 14.21 -11.31
N TRP A 18 6.55 12.99 -10.97
CA TRP A 18 5.63 11.99 -10.44
C TRP A 18 5.14 12.45 -9.08
N PRO A 19 3.83 12.50 -8.82
CA PRO A 19 3.32 12.85 -7.49
C PRO A 19 3.94 11.92 -6.44
N ALA A 20 4.29 12.46 -5.29
CA ALA A 20 4.63 11.63 -4.14
C ALA A 20 3.46 10.67 -3.89
N GLU A 21 3.75 9.40 -3.59
CA GLU A 21 2.71 8.40 -3.33
C GLU A 21 1.72 8.93 -2.28
N SER A 22 0.43 8.83 -2.63
CA SER A 22 -0.65 9.29 -1.78
C SER A 22 -0.72 8.44 -0.50
N ALA A 23 -0.74 9.11 0.65
CA ALA A 23 -1.04 8.48 1.94
C ALA A 23 -2.55 8.29 2.16
N GLU A 24 -3.37 8.61 1.18
CA GLU A 24 -4.83 8.82 1.30
C GLU A 24 -5.67 7.55 1.13
N THR A 25 -5.03 6.41 0.96
CA THR A 25 -5.70 5.11 0.97
C THR A 25 -6.18 4.78 2.39
N THR A 26 -7.34 4.18 2.49
CA THR A 26 -7.91 3.71 3.77
C THR A 26 -8.06 2.20 3.76
N HIS A 27 -7.77 1.56 4.89
CA HIS A 27 -8.04 0.15 5.08
C HIS A 27 -8.83 -0.08 6.37
N PHE A 28 -9.78 -1.01 6.33
CA PHE A 28 -10.42 -1.55 7.52
C PHE A 28 -10.65 -3.06 7.41
N SER A 29 -10.51 -3.72 8.56
CA SER A 29 -10.79 -5.13 8.77
C SER A 29 -12.00 -5.27 9.69
N VAL A 30 -12.91 -6.16 9.36
CA VAL A 30 -14.10 -6.45 10.17
C VAL A 30 -14.26 -7.95 10.33
N VAL A 31 -14.57 -8.38 11.56
CA VAL A 31 -14.98 -9.77 11.84
C VAL A 31 -16.19 -9.70 12.77
N ASP A 32 -17.29 -10.32 12.38
CA ASP A 32 -18.52 -10.35 13.19
C ASP A 32 -18.53 -11.52 14.20
N ALA A 33 -19.61 -11.61 14.97
CA ALA A 33 -19.81 -12.65 15.98
C ALA A 33 -19.88 -14.06 15.35
N ASP A 34 -20.38 -14.18 14.13
CA ASP A 34 -20.48 -15.43 13.38
C ASP A 34 -19.18 -15.77 12.63
N ARG A 35 -18.14 -14.95 12.79
CA ARG A 35 -16.84 -15.08 12.14
C ARG A 35 -16.89 -14.84 10.63
N ASN A 36 -17.89 -14.12 10.11
CA ASN A 36 -17.79 -13.56 8.78
C ASN A 36 -16.70 -12.47 8.80
N ALA A 37 -15.87 -12.44 7.75
CA ALA A 37 -14.71 -11.55 7.70
C ALA A 37 -14.73 -10.67 6.45
N VAL A 38 -14.38 -9.41 6.62
CA VAL A 38 -14.18 -8.44 5.53
C VAL A 38 -12.82 -7.78 5.71
N ALA A 39 -12.03 -7.75 4.63
CA ALA A 39 -10.86 -6.89 4.48
C ALA A 39 -11.12 -5.94 3.31
N LEU A 40 -11.13 -4.64 3.54
CA LEU A 40 -11.39 -3.66 2.50
C LEU A 40 -10.35 -2.57 2.51
N THR A 41 -9.71 -2.38 1.36
CA THR A 41 -8.83 -1.24 1.08
C THR A 41 -9.48 -0.40 -0.01
N THR A 42 -9.60 0.89 0.20
CA THR A 42 -10.24 1.82 -0.73
C THR A 42 -9.43 3.10 -0.85
N THR A 43 -9.43 3.70 -2.03
CA THR A 43 -8.68 4.92 -2.29
C THR A 43 -9.37 5.76 -3.36
N LEU A 44 -9.01 7.02 -3.41
CA LEU A 44 -9.30 7.92 -4.54
C LEU A 44 -8.03 8.22 -5.34
N GLU A 45 -6.92 7.56 -5.01
CA GLU A 45 -5.52 7.77 -5.37
C GLU A 45 -4.94 9.01 -4.64
N ASP A 46 -5.19 10.23 -5.07
CA ASP A 46 -4.75 11.44 -4.37
C ASP A 46 -5.75 11.94 -3.33
N SER A 47 -5.31 12.84 -2.44
CA SER A 47 -6.18 13.59 -1.53
C SER A 47 -7.31 14.26 -2.30
N TYR A 48 -8.53 13.88 -1.97
CA TYR A 48 -9.75 14.31 -2.67
C TYR A 48 -9.84 13.84 -4.14
N GLY A 49 -9.07 12.86 -4.56
CA GLY A 49 -9.06 12.28 -5.90
C GLY A 49 -8.88 13.33 -7.00
N SER A 50 -9.75 13.33 -8.00
CA SER A 50 -9.75 14.33 -9.08
C SER A 50 -10.22 15.73 -8.64
N LYS A 51 -10.61 15.93 -7.38
CA LYS A 51 -11.18 17.16 -6.81
C LYS A 51 -12.51 17.57 -7.46
N ILE A 52 -13.18 16.64 -8.12
CA ILE A 52 -14.50 16.83 -8.74
C ILE A 52 -15.55 16.21 -7.83
N VAL A 53 -16.48 17.05 -7.35
CA VAL A 53 -17.67 16.60 -6.63
C VAL A 53 -18.77 16.27 -7.63
N VAL A 54 -19.46 15.14 -7.49
CA VAL A 54 -20.60 14.77 -8.32
C VAL A 54 -21.85 15.55 -7.84
N PRO A 55 -22.40 16.47 -8.68
CA PRO A 55 -23.58 17.22 -8.31
C PRO A 55 -24.77 16.31 -7.98
N GLY A 56 -25.45 16.58 -6.87
CA GLY A 56 -26.62 15.83 -6.42
C GLY A 56 -26.33 14.49 -5.72
N ALA A 57 -25.11 13.95 -5.84
CA ALA A 57 -24.71 12.72 -5.18
C ALA A 57 -23.78 12.95 -3.97
N GLY A 58 -23.03 14.08 -3.95
CA GLY A 58 -22.24 14.50 -2.80
C GLY A 58 -20.95 13.71 -2.54
N PHE A 59 -20.45 12.96 -3.51
CA PHE A 59 -19.16 12.26 -3.41
C PHE A 59 -18.12 12.80 -4.41
N LEU A 60 -16.85 12.53 -4.12
CA LEU A 60 -15.72 12.89 -4.96
C LEU A 60 -15.40 11.77 -5.96
N LEU A 61 -15.01 12.17 -7.17
CA LEU A 61 -14.45 11.22 -8.16
C LEU A 61 -12.99 10.95 -7.86
N ASN A 62 -12.58 9.69 -8.05
CA ASN A 62 -11.19 9.27 -7.99
C ASN A 62 -10.37 9.81 -9.18
N ASN A 63 -9.04 9.68 -9.09
CA ASN A 63 -8.08 9.91 -10.17
C ASN A 63 -7.19 8.68 -10.45
N GLU A 64 -7.72 7.49 -10.21
CA GLU A 64 -7.05 6.18 -10.31
C GLU A 64 -6.44 5.88 -11.69
N MET A 65 -6.72 6.71 -12.70
CA MET A 65 -6.01 6.61 -13.98
C MET A 65 -4.50 6.80 -13.84
N GLY A 66 -4.03 7.37 -12.73
CA GLY A 66 -2.62 7.51 -12.38
C GLY A 66 -1.93 6.17 -12.12
N ASP A 67 -2.66 5.14 -11.75
CA ASP A 67 -2.13 3.77 -11.56
C ASP A 67 -1.77 3.07 -12.88
N PHE A 68 -2.20 3.59 -14.04
CA PHE A 68 -1.64 3.14 -15.32
C PHE A 68 -0.23 3.70 -15.53
N ASN A 69 0.59 2.94 -16.25
CA ASN A 69 1.90 3.43 -16.66
C ASN A 69 1.76 4.68 -17.56
N ALA A 70 2.59 5.70 -17.32
CA ALA A 70 2.51 6.99 -18.00
C ALA A 70 2.73 6.90 -19.52
N GLY A 71 3.50 5.92 -19.98
CA GLY A 71 3.74 5.69 -21.41
C GLY A 71 4.68 4.52 -21.68
N PRO A 72 4.73 4.04 -22.91
CA PRO A 72 5.59 2.92 -23.29
C PRO A 72 7.07 3.30 -23.19
N GLY A 73 7.89 2.40 -22.63
CA GLY A 73 9.33 2.55 -22.55
C GLY A 73 9.84 3.59 -21.54
N LEU A 74 8.98 4.15 -20.70
CA LEU A 74 9.34 5.17 -19.69
C LEU A 74 9.79 4.53 -18.37
N THR A 75 10.64 3.53 -18.41
CA THR A 75 11.21 2.94 -17.19
C THR A 75 12.52 3.63 -16.87
N ASP A 76 12.68 4.09 -15.63
CA ASP A 76 13.88 4.77 -15.15
C ASP A 76 14.26 4.37 -13.71
N ASP A 77 15.44 4.81 -13.27
CA ASP A 77 15.99 4.49 -11.95
C ASP A 77 15.25 5.20 -10.80
N SER A 78 14.35 6.14 -11.07
CA SER A 78 13.54 6.84 -10.07
C SER A 78 12.31 6.06 -9.65
N GLY A 79 11.98 5.00 -10.39
CA GLY A 79 10.82 4.15 -10.12
C GLY A 79 9.66 4.33 -11.10
N LEU A 80 9.84 5.12 -12.14
CA LEU A 80 8.89 5.15 -13.24
C LEU A 80 8.95 3.82 -13.99
N VAL A 81 7.81 3.16 -14.17
CA VAL A 81 7.72 1.88 -14.87
C VAL A 81 6.76 2.00 -16.04
N GLY A 82 7.30 1.80 -17.26
CA GLY A 82 6.56 1.94 -18.52
C GLY A 82 6.36 0.61 -19.24
N THR A 83 6.06 -0.47 -18.51
CA THR A 83 5.84 -1.79 -19.11
C THR A 83 4.51 -1.86 -19.87
N ALA A 84 4.49 -2.56 -20.99
CA ALA A 84 3.32 -2.66 -21.86
C ALA A 84 2.05 -3.23 -21.18
N PRO A 85 2.12 -4.21 -20.24
CA PRO A 85 0.92 -4.76 -19.62
C PRO A 85 0.05 -3.73 -18.90
N ASN A 86 0.64 -2.71 -18.27
CA ASN A 86 -0.09 -1.70 -17.51
C ASN A 86 -0.26 -0.36 -18.25
N LEU A 87 -0.11 -0.33 -19.56
CA LEU A 87 -0.49 0.85 -20.34
C LEU A 87 -2.00 0.96 -20.46
N ALA A 88 -2.52 2.19 -20.35
CA ALA A 88 -3.94 2.47 -20.51
C ALA A 88 -4.45 2.04 -21.89
N GLY A 89 -5.65 1.48 -21.95
CA GLY A 89 -6.30 1.05 -23.18
C GLY A 89 -7.75 0.66 -22.96
N PRO A 90 -8.55 0.54 -24.04
CA PRO A 90 -9.96 0.18 -23.93
C PRO A 90 -10.16 -1.15 -23.19
N GLY A 91 -11.04 -1.15 -22.19
CA GLY A 91 -11.39 -2.34 -21.41
C GLY A 91 -10.31 -2.84 -20.44
N LYS A 92 -9.17 -2.16 -20.30
CA LYS A 92 -8.13 -2.50 -19.34
C LYS A 92 -8.44 -1.96 -17.95
N ARG A 93 -7.99 -2.71 -16.96
CA ARG A 93 -7.88 -2.26 -15.57
C ARG A 93 -6.42 -1.95 -15.27
N MET A 94 -6.16 -0.89 -14.50
CA MET A 94 -4.84 -0.59 -13.97
C MET A 94 -4.39 -1.64 -12.96
N VAL A 95 -3.09 -1.73 -12.72
CA VAL A 95 -2.54 -2.44 -11.58
C VAL A 95 -2.96 -1.73 -10.29
N SER A 96 -3.11 -2.47 -9.22
CA SER A 96 -3.34 -1.92 -7.88
C SER A 96 -2.38 -2.56 -6.88
N SER A 97 -1.79 -1.74 -6.02
CA SER A 97 -1.01 -2.20 -4.89
C SER A 97 -1.87 -2.54 -3.67
N MET A 98 -3.15 -2.20 -3.67
CA MET A 98 -4.06 -2.55 -2.58
C MET A 98 -4.11 -4.06 -2.36
N THR A 99 -3.83 -4.48 -1.12
CA THR A 99 -3.64 -5.89 -0.74
C THR A 99 -4.49 -6.21 0.49
N PRO A 100 -5.84 -6.04 0.44
CA PRO A 100 -6.69 -6.52 1.51
C PRO A 100 -6.59 -8.04 1.58
N THR A 101 -6.33 -8.60 2.78
CA THR A 101 -5.97 -10.00 2.91
C THR A 101 -6.77 -10.68 4.02
N ILE A 102 -7.32 -11.85 3.72
CA ILE A 102 -7.91 -12.78 4.69
C ILE A 102 -7.15 -14.10 4.59
N VAL A 103 -6.49 -14.47 5.67
CA VAL A 103 -5.86 -15.79 5.82
C VAL A 103 -6.87 -16.74 6.43
N THR A 104 -6.99 -17.93 5.87
CA THR A 104 -7.86 -18.98 6.42
C THR A 104 -7.05 -20.20 6.85
N ARG A 105 -7.54 -20.89 7.88
CA ARG A 105 -7.05 -22.20 8.31
C ARG A 105 -8.25 -23.13 8.45
N ASP A 106 -8.21 -24.28 7.80
CA ASP A 106 -9.29 -25.27 7.80
C ASP A 106 -10.65 -24.65 7.38
N GLY A 107 -10.63 -23.77 6.39
CA GLY A 107 -11.80 -23.09 5.85
C GLY A 107 -12.40 -21.98 6.72
N ARG A 108 -11.72 -21.61 7.81
CA ARG A 108 -12.17 -20.55 8.73
C ARG A 108 -11.21 -19.37 8.73
N PRO A 109 -11.69 -18.12 8.88
CA PRO A 109 -10.80 -16.97 9.02
C PRO A 109 -9.84 -17.15 10.19
N LEU A 110 -8.55 -16.85 9.95
CA LEU A 110 -7.49 -16.84 10.95
C LEU A 110 -6.97 -15.43 11.18
N LEU A 111 -6.69 -14.70 10.11
CA LEU A 111 -6.15 -13.34 10.18
C LEU A 111 -6.77 -12.48 9.08
N VAL A 112 -7.24 -11.31 9.44
CA VAL A 112 -7.77 -10.31 8.50
C VAL A 112 -6.90 -9.07 8.62
N THR A 113 -6.32 -8.61 7.52
CA THR A 113 -5.36 -7.49 7.54
C THR A 113 -5.28 -6.74 6.23
N GLY A 114 -4.72 -5.57 6.28
CA GLY A 114 -4.37 -4.71 5.17
C GLY A 114 -3.86 -3.36 5.66
N SER A 115 -3.53 -2.47 4.71
CA SER A 115 -2.90 -1.19 5.02
C SER A 115 -3.14 -0.19 3.90
N PRO A 116 -3.20 1.13 4.15
CA PRO A 116 -2.82 2.16 3.19
C PRO A 116 -1.30 2.20 3.02
N GLY A 117 -0.80 2.95 2.01
CA GLY A 117 0.63 3.20 1.84
C GLY A 117 1.15 3.06 0.40
N GLY A 118 0.30 3.25 -0.62
CA GLY A 118 0.70 3.21 -2.03
C GLY A 118 1.42 1.90 -2.37
N ARG A 119 2.57 1.98 -3.05
CA ARG A 119 3.35 0.81 -3.47
C ARG A 119 3.96 0.02 -2.32
N THR A 120 3.99 0.57 -1.10
CA THR A 120 4.49 -0.15 0.07
C THR A 120 3.47 -1.08 0.70
N ILE A 121 2.20 -1.02 0.28
CA ILE A 121 1.11 -1.83 0.84
C ILE A 121 1.41 -3.33 0.81
N PRO A 122 1.86 -3.93 -0.32
CA PRO A 122 2.14 -5.37 -0.37
C PRO A 122 3.22 -5.80 0.65
N SER A 123 4.29 -5.00 0.79
CA SER A 123 5.35 -5.28 1.76
C SER A 123 4.86 -5.13 3.19
N THR A 124 4.05 -4.10 3.48
CA THR A 124 3.47 -3.88 4.81
C THR A 124 2.59 -5.06 5.22
N VAL A 125 1.71 -5.51 4.32
CA VAL A 125 0.84 -6.67 4.57
C VAL A 125 1.66 -7.94 4.71
N LEU A 126 2.64 -8.20 3.83
CA LEU A 126 3.51 -9.36 3.91
C LEU A 126 4.24 -9.44 5.25
N LEU A 127 4.86 -8.33 5.70
CA LEU A 127 5.57 -8.30 6.97
C LEU A 127 4.62 -8.54 8.16
N THR A 128 3.41 -7.97 8.12
CA THR A 128 2.39 -8.24 9.14
C THR A 128 1.99 -9.71 9.18
N LEU A 129 1.80 -10.35 8.00
CA LEU A 129 1.52 -11.78 7.90
C LEU A 129 2.65 -12.63 8.50
N LEU A 130 3.90 -12.38 8.12
CA LEU A 130 5.06 -13.11 8.63
C LEU A 130 5.21 -12.94 10.15
N ASN A 131 5.02 -11.73 10.65
CA ASN A 131 5.11 -11.45 12.09
C ASN A 131 4.09 -12.26 12.90
N VAL A 132 2.85 -12.39 12.41
CA VAL A 132 1.82 -13.18 13.10
C VAL A 132 2.03 -14.67 12.88
N LEU A 133 2.21 -15.10 11.61
CA LEU A 133 2.13 -16.52 11.26
C LEU A 133 3.42 -17.29 11.55
N ASP A 134 4.58 -16.68 11.28
CA ASP A 134 5.88 -17.33 11.39
C ASP A 134 6.61 -16.96 12.68
N PHE A 135 6.50 -15.69 13.12
CA PHE A 135 7.17 -15.24 14.34
C PHE A 135 6.28 -15.26 15.59
N GLY A 136 4.99 -15.58 15.46
CA GLY A 136 4.07 -15.77 16.58
C GLY A 136 3.75 -14.49 17.35
N MET A 137 3.94 -13.33 16.75
CA MET A 137 3.58 -12.04 17.36
C MET A 137 2.06 -11.91 17.50
N ASN A 138 1.60 -11.27 18.55
CA ASN A 138 0.20 -10.85 18.61
C ASN A 138 -0.06 -9.74 17.57
N PRO A 139 -1.34 -9.45 17.20
CA PRO A 139 -1.65 -8.47 16.16
C PRO A 139 -1.09 -7.07 16.43
N GLN A 140 -1.08 -6.62 17.68
CA GLN A 140 -0.55 -5.29 18.03
C GLN A 140 0.98 -5.24 17.85
N GLU A 141 1.70 -6.24 18.31
CA GLU A 141 3.14 -6.35 18.08
C GLU A 141 3.46 -6.40 16.59
N ALA A 142 2.69 -7.17 15.83
CA ALA A 142 2.90 -7.36 14.40
C ALA A 142 2.72 -6.07 13.59
N VAL A 143 1.71 -5.25 13.90
CA VAL A 143 1.47 -3.98 13.21
C VAL A 143 2.42 -2.88 13.67
N ASP A 144 2.91 -2.92 14.91
CA ASP A 144 3.87 -1.95 15.45
C ASP A 144 5.32 -2.25 15.05
N ALA A 145 5.63 -3.49 14.65
CA ALA A 145 6.98 -3.89 14.25
C ALA A 145 7.53 -2.99 13.12
N PRO A 146 8.82 -2.63 13.17
CA PRO A 146 9.44 -1.82 12.12
C PRO A 146 9.42 -2.52 10.76
N ARG A 147 9.33 -1.74 9.71
CA ARG A 147 9.15 -2.22 8.34
C ARG A 147 10.30 -1.87 7.44
N PHE A 148 10.41 -2.65 6.36
CA PHE A 148 11.28 -2.36 5.24
C PHE A 148 10.57 -2.68 3.92
N HIS A 149 11.08 -2.10 2.82
CA HIS A 149 10.49 -2.23 1.50
C HIS A 149 11.56 -2.15 0.41
N HIS A 150 11.38 -2.94 -0.64
CA HIS A 150 12.13 -2.84 -1.88
C HIS A 150 11.20 -3.14 -3.05
N GLN A 151 11.16 -2.27 -4.04
CA GLN A 151 10.20 -2.37 -5.16
C GLN A 151 10.88 -2.50 -6.53
N TRP A 152 12.15 -2.92 -6.59
CA TRP A 152 12.99 -2.97 -7.78
C TRP A 152 13.54 -1.58 -8.16
N LEU A 153 12.71 -0.62 -8.50
CA LEU A 153 13.11 0.76 -8.82
C LEU A 153 12.34 1.75 -7.92
N PRO A 154 13.03 2.72 -7.28
CA PRO A 154 14.50 2.82 -7.21
C PRO A 154 15.13 1.59 -6.54
N ASP A 155 16.32 1.19 -7.02
CA ASP A 155 17.07 0.05 -6.46
C ASP A 155 17.69 0.44 -5.11
N ALA A 156 16.86 0.45 -4.08
CA ALA A 156 17.24 0.72 -2.70
C ALA A 156 16.25 0.05 -1.72
N ILE A 157 16.77 -0.48 -0.63
CA ILE A 157 15.96 -0.95 0.49
C ILE A 157 15.61 0.26 1.35
N HIS A 158 14.34 0.62 1.39
CA HIS A 158 13.79 1.58 2.32
C HIS A 158 13.49 0.88 3.64
N TYR A 159 13.86 1.45 4.78
CA TYR A 159 13.61 0.85 6.08
C TYR A 159 13.27 1.93 7.12
N GLU A 160 12.38 1.60 8.03
CA GLU A 160 12.01 2.48 9.13
C GLU A 160 13.14 2.55 10.17
N ARG A 161 13.19 3.65 10.89
CA ARG A 161 14.10 3.80 12.03
C ARG A 161 13.99 2.60 12.97
N HIS A 162 15.12 2.04 13.35
CA HIS A 162 15.24 0.80 14.13
C HIS A 162 14.75 -0.49 13.43
N GLY A 163 14.38 -0.43 12.14
CA GLY A 163 13.92 -1.60 11.38
C GLY A 163 15.04 -2.58 11.00
N LEU A 164 16.27 -2.10 10.96
CA LEU A 164 17.46 -2.91 10.69
C LEU A 164 18.54 -2.63 11.73
N SER A 165 19.09 -3.68 12.33
CA SER A 165 20.25 -3.57 13.24
C SER A 165 21.51 -3.10 12.48
N ALA A 166 22.51 -2.62 13.20
CA ALA A 166 23.74 -2.11 12.57
C ALA A 166 24.46 -3.19 11.76
N ASP A 167 24.62 -4.37 12.34
CA ASP A 167 25.22 -5.54 11.69
C ASP A 167 24.44 -6.02 10.45
N THR A 168 23.11 -6.00 10.51
CA THR A 168 22.24 -6.31 9.35
C THR A 168 22.46 -5.29 8.23
N ARG A 169 22.55 -4.01 8.56
CA ARG A 169 22.81 -2.95 7.57
C ARG A 169 24.18 -3.14 6.90
N GLU A 170 25.21 -3.40 7.71
CA GLU A 170 26.56 -3.67 7.19
C GLU A 170 26.58 -4.90 6.27
N ALA A 171 25.90 -5.97 6.65
CA ALA A 171 25.80 -7.18 5.84
C ALA A 171 25.06 -6.96 4.52
N LEU A 172 23.99 -6.15 4.51
CA LEU A 172 23.28 -5.79 3.30
C LEU A 172 24.11 -4.90 2.37
N ILE A 173 24.83 -3.92 2.91
CA ILE A 173 25.75 -3.07 2.15
C ILE A 173 26.88 -3.90 1.53
N ALA A 174 27.44 -4.83 2.29
CA ALA A 174 28.49 -5.74 1.78
C ALA A 174 27.99 -6.63 0.63
N LYS A 175 26.67 -6.90 0.56
CA LYS A 175 26.03 -7.60 -0.57
C LYS A 175 25.68 -6.68 -1.74
N GLY A 176 25.98 -5.37 -1.65
CA GLY A 176 25.75 -4.41 -2.72
C GLY A 176 24.41 -3.66 -2.65
N HIS A 177 23.62 -3.87 -1.60
CA HIS A 177 22.36 -3.15 -1.44
C HIS A 177 22.57 -1.69 -1.04
N LYS A 178 21.78 -0.79 -1.62
CA LYS A 178 21.65 0.59 -1.15
C LYS A 178 20.57 0.64 -0.07
N LEU A 179 20.84 1.33 1.03
CA LEU A 179 19.91 1.46 2.14
C LEU A 179 19.46 2.91 2.30
N ARG A 180 18.16 3.11 2.55
CA ARG A 180 17.58 4.42 2.81
C ARG A 180 16.65 4.36 4.02
N GLU A 181 16.99 5.10 5.07
CA GLU A 181 16.09 5.26 6.22
C GLU A 181 14.92 6.17 5.84
N ILE A 182 13.72 5.78 6.25
CA ILE A 182 12.45 6.51 6.04
C ILE A 182 11.75 6.75 7.37
N GLY A 183 10.77 7.66 7.40
CA GLY A 183 10.02 7.98 8.62
C GLY A 183 9.07 6.84 9.03
N SER A 184 8.15 6.49 8.15
CA SER A 184 7.15 5.43 8.40
C SER A 184 6.65 4.83 7.10
N GLN A 185 6.11 3.61 7.17
CA GLN A 185 5.60 2.87 6.04
C GLN A 185 4.24 2.27 6.37
N GLY A 186 3.19 2.71 5.67
CA GLY A 186 1.83 2.21 5.81
C GLY A 186 1.21 2.45 7.20
N VAL A 187 -0.03 2.00 7.37
CA VAL A 187 -0.79 2.00 8.63
C VAL A 187 -1.62 0.71 8.65
N ALA A 188 -1.02 -0.38 9.12
CA ALA A 188 -1.66 -1.68 9.08
C ALA A 188 -2.77 -1.83 10.13
N GLN A 189 -3.80 -2.57 9.77
CA GLN A 189 -4.86 -3.02 10.66
C GLN A 189 -4.91 -4.54 10.62
N ALA A 190 -5.03 -5.19 11.77
CA ALA A 190 -5.07 -6.65 11.84
C ALA A 190 -6.08 -7.14 12.87
N ILE A 191 -6.79 -8.23 12.53
CA ILE A 191 -7.63 -8.98 13.46
C ILE A 191 -7.24 -10.44 13.38
N LEU A 192 -6.74 -11.00 14.48
CA LEU A 192 -6.48 -12.43 14.64
C LEU A 192 -7.69 -13.11 15.27
N VAL A 193 -8.15 -14.18 14.66
CA VAL A 193 -9.20 -15.05 15.22
C VAL A 193 -8.53 -16.14 16.03
N ASN A 194 -8.46 -15.95 17.35
CA ASN A 194 -7.93 -16.93 18.27
C ASN A 194 -8.99 -17.98 18.60
N ALA A 195 -9.02 -19.06 17.80
CA ALA A 195 -10.02 -20.11 17.94
C ALA A 195 -9.88 -20.91 19.25
N LYS A 196 -8.68 -20.95 19.85
CA LYS A 196 -8.45 -21.68 21.11
C LYS A 196 -9.10 -20.98 22.30
N GLU A 197 -9.05 -19.66 22.31
CA GLU A 197 -9.59 -18.82 23.38
C GLU A 197 -10.99 -18.25 23.04
N GLY A 198 -11.45 -18.45 21.81
CA GLY A 198 -12.71 -17.90 21.33
C GLY A 198 -12.69 -16.38 21.12
N LEU A 199 -11.52 -15.75 21.15
CA LEU A 199 -11.34 -14.30 21.12
C LEU A 199 -11.08 -13.76 19.70
N LEU A 200 -11.39 -12.48 19.54
CA LEU A 200 -10.89 -11.64 18.43
C LEU A 200 -9.85 -10.69 19.01
N GLU A 201 -8.63 -10.79 18.52
CA GLU A 201 -7.52 -9.94 18.93
C GLU A 201 -7.26 -8.88 17.85
N GLY A 202 -7.42 -7.60 18.21
CA GLY A 202 -7.20 -6.49 17.29
C GLY A 202 -5.81 -5.86 17.44
N GLY A 203 -5.20 -5.44 16.32
CA GLY A 203 -4.00 -4.62 16.26
C GLY A 203 -4.27 -3.35 15.47
N CYS A 204 -4.05 -2.18 16.06
CA CYS A 204 -4.15 -0.87 15.42
C CYS A 204 -2.78 -0.22 15.38
N ASP A 205 -2.30 0.09 14.19
CA ASP A 205 -0.98 0.65 13.95
C ASP A 205 -0.82 2.03 14.58
N ARG A 206 0.22 2.21 15.39
CA ARG A 206 0.51 3.49 16.07
C ARG A 206 1.06 4.57 15.15
N ARG A 207 1.34 4.24 13.87
CA ARG A 207 1.67 5.21 12.81
C ARG A 207 0.46 6.01 12.36
N ALA A 208 -0.77 5.54 12.66
CA ALA A 208 -1.98 6.31 12.42
C ALA A 208 -1.93 7.65 13.16
N PRO A 209 -2.33 8.77 12.53
CA PRO A 209 -2.52 10.03 13.24
C PRO A 209 -3.50 9.80 14.38
N ARG A 210 -3.11 10.14 15.60
CA ARG A 210 -4.05 10.10 16.72
C ARG A 210 -5.09 11.21 16.49
N PRO A 211 -6.38 10.92 16.63
CA PRO A 211 -7.36 12.00 16.68
C PRO A 211 -6.99 12.94 17.84
N ALA A 212 -7.03 14.25 17.53
CA ALA A 212 -6.76 15.29 18.51
C ALA A 212 -7.83 15.31 19.61
#